data_f7cdfcea4931507ac9fb7a20fffac843
#
_entry.id   f7cdfcea4931507ac9fb7a20fffac843
#
_cell.length_a   1.000
_cell.length_b   1.000
_cell.length_c   1.000
_cell.angle_alpha   90.00
_cell.angle_beta   90.00
_cell.angle_gamma   90.00
#
_symmetry.space_group_name_H-M   'P 1'
#
loop_
_entity.id
_entity.type
_entity.pdbx_description
1 polymer ?
#
loop_
_entity_poly.entity_id
_entity_poly.type
_entity_poly.pdbx_seq_one_letter_code
_entity_poly.pdbx_strand_id
1 'polypeptide(L)'
;KILRNMATDVTGSSQILSVPIIALVKEACLPFQDRGKQIIFSLNNLEHRGKKVKEDQIVIRRSSEIIHGLRNIIQNATDFSKKDVFIDISWSSTDIKISIKDDGPGFPEGLISKIGEPFIKSKINDSLIDSSRPEYESMGLGLFIAKTLLERSGASLVFKNYCIKDDDNNLSSGAEVTSVWKRKVFEETWSK
;
A
#
# COMPACT_ATOMS: atom_id res chain seq x y z
N LYS A 1 21.63 21.74 -3.14
CA LYS A 1 21.18 22.84 -4.07
C LYS A 1 19.83 22.55 -4.74
N ILE A 2 19.12 21.44 -4.40
CA ILE A 2 17.83 21.01 -5.02
C ILE A 2 16.62 21.40 -4.17
N LEU A 3 16.79 21.88 -2.95
CA LEU A 3 15.68 22.21 -2.02
C LEU A 3 15.23 23.68 -2.04
N ARG A 4 15.68 24.50 -3.00
CA ARG A 4 15.44 25.95 -2.96
C ARG A 4 14.36 26.47 -3.90
N ASN A 5 13.67 25.61 -4.67
CA ASN A 5 12.64 26.03 -5.63
C ASN A 5 11.20 25.63 -5.23
N MET A 6 10.93 25.41 -3.95
CA MET A 6 9.58 25.04 -3.47
C MET A 6 8.84 26.15 -2.73
N ALA A 7 9.30 27.38 -2.78
CA ALA A 7 8.60 28.51 -2.18
C ALA A 7 8.64 29.71 -3.11
N THR A 8 7.59 29.89 -3.88
CA THR A 8 6.95 31.13 -4.30
C THR A 8 6.13 30.85 -5.57
N ASP A 9 4.83 30.65 -5.40
CA ASP A 9 3.82 31.37 -6.20
C ASP A 9 2.43 31.06 -5.62
N VAL A 10 1.98 31.99 -4.80
CA VAL A 10 0.58 32.06 -4.34
C VAL A 10 -0.17 32.83 -5.40
N THR A 11 -0.59 32.18 -6.47
CA THR A 11 -1.65 32.66 -7.36
C THR A 11 -2.40 31.43 -7.90
N GLY A 12 -3.60 31.31 -7.50
CA GLY A 12 -4.79 30.53 -7.83
C GLY A 12 -4.84 29.60 -9.05
N SER A 13 -3.85 28.79 -9.30
CA SER A 13 -3.96 27.59 -10.13
C SER A 13 -3.51 26.40 -9.29
N SER A 14 -4.39 25.42 -9.09
CA SER A 14 -4.04 24.15 -8.46
C SER A 14 -2.97 23.48 -9.32
N GLN A 15 -1.70 23.73 -9.01
CA GLN A 15 -0.59 23.06 -9.70
C GLN A 15 -0.75 21.56 -9.49
N ILE A 16 -0.98 20.85 -10.57
CA ILE A 16 -1.00 19.40 -10.60
C ILE A 16 0.43 18.94 -10.33
N LEU A 17 0.71 18.60 -9.07
CA LEU A 17 2.01 18.10 -8.66
C LEU A 17 2.18 16.68 -9.18
N SER A 18 3.09 16.51 -10.13
CA SER A 18 3.53 15.20 -10.59
C SER A 18 4.73 14.76 -9.76
N VAL A 19 4.67 13.55 -9.22
CA VAL A 19 5.70 13.00 -8.33
C VAL A 19 6.08 11.59 -8.75
N PRO A 20 7.34 11.16 -8.53
CA PRO A 20 7.70 9.76 -8.65
C PRO A 20 6.83 8.91 -7.71
N ILE A 21 6.39 7.73 -8.19
CA ILE A 21 5.52 6.85 -7.41
C ILE A 21 6.12 6.50 -6.04
N ILE A 22 7.44 6.31 -5.98
CA ILE A 22 8.14 6.04 -4.71
C ILE A 22 8.00 7.20 -3.71
N ALA A 23 8.01 8.44 -4.19
CA ALA A 23 7.86 9.60 -3.31
C ALA A 23 6.46 9.64 -2.69
N LEU A 24 5.42 9.31 -3.47
CA LEU A 24 4.03 9.21 -2.99
C LEU A 24 3.89 8.09 -1.95
N VAL A 25 4.48 6.92 -2.20
CA VAL A 25 4.44 5.80 -1.24
C VAL A 25 5.20 6.14 0.04
N LYS A 26 6.38 6.77 -0.06
CA LYS A 26 7.13 7.24 1.11
C LYS A 26 6.36 8.27 1.91
N GLU A 27 5.63 9.18 1.27
CA GLU A 27 4.74 10.13 1.96
C GLU A 27 3.65 9.41 2.78
N ALA A 28 3.10 8.32 2.26
CA ALA A 28 2.14 7.51 3.00
C ALA A 28 2.78 6.82 4.22
N CYS A 29 4.08 6.49 4.17
CA CYS A 29 4.81 5.83 5.25
C CYS A 29 5.24 6.78 6.38
N LEU A 30 5.30 8.10 6.16
CA LEU A 30 5.84 9.06 7.14
C LEU A 30 5.31 8.88 8.57
N PRO A 31 3.99 8.65 8.83
CA PRO A 31 3.48 8.50 10.19
C PRO A 31 3.96 7.25 10.93
N PHE A 32 4.61 6.30 10.23
CA PHE A 32 4.95 4.99 10.77
C PHE A 32 6.46 4.74 10.92
N GLN A 33 7.31 5.69 10.52
CA GLN A 33 8.78 5.53 10.53
C GLN A 33 9.36 5.31 11.94
N ASP A 34 8.74 5.88 12.96
CA ASP A 34 9.25 5.84 14.34
C ASP A 34 8.53 4.81 15.24
N ARG A 35 7.79 3.87 14.65
CA ARG A 35 7.01 2.88 15.43
C ARG A 35 7.79 1.59 15.78
N GLY A 36 9.11 1.59 15.64
CA GLY A 36 9.96 0.44 15.98
C GLY A 36 9.85 -0.73 14.99
N LYS A 37 9.21 -0.53 13.82
CA LYS A 37 9.11 -1.49 12.72
C LYS A 37 9.99 -1.06 11.57
N GLN A 38 10.58 -2.00 10.84
CA GLN A 38 11.34 -1.69 9.64
C GLN A 38 10.42 -1.68 8.43
N ILE A 39 10.46 -0.60 7.65
CA ILE A 39 9.77 -0.52 6.36
C ILE A 39 10.81 -0.67 5.26
N ILE A 40 10.73 -1.78 4.52
CA ILE A 40 11.68 -2.19 3.50
C ILE A 40 11.06 -1.99 2.12
N PHE A 41 11.74 -1.23 1.25
CA PHE A 41 11.26 -0.95 -0.10
C PHE A 41 12.00 -1.75 -1.14
N SER A 42 11.27 -2.30 -2.11
CA SER A 42 11.82 -2.78 -3.37
C SER A 42 11.16 -2.12 -4.57
N LEU A 43 11.94 -1.91 -5.64
CA LEU A 43 11.52 -1.25 -6.87
C LEU A 43 11.91 -2.12 -8.07
N ASN A 44 10.92 -2.51 -8.88
CA ASN A 44 11.13 -3.42 -9.98
C ASN A 44 10.45 -2.93 -11.27
N ASN A 45 11.26 -2.64 -12.30
CA ASN A 45 10.74 -2.51 -13.65
C ASN A 45 10.66 -3.90 -14.27
N LEU A 46 9.47 -4.40 -14.55
CA LEU A 46 9.23 -5.75 -15.03
C LEU A 46 9.70 -5.98 -16.48
N GLU A 47 9.89 -4.91 -17.25
CA GLU A 47 10.37 -4.98 -18.65
C GLU A 47 11.89 -5.04 -18.73
N HIS A 48 12.60 -4.57 -17.71
CA HIS A 48 14.06 -4.50 -17.67
C HIS A 48 14.63 -5.34 -16.54
N ARG A 49 14.25 -6.63 -16.48
CA ARG A 49 14.78 -7.57 -15.48
C ARG A 49 16.30 -7.61 -15.53
N GLY A 50 16.95 -7.21 -14.44
CA GLY A 50 18.41 -7.31 -14.27
C GLY A 50 19.21 -6.04 -14.55
N LYS A 51 18.60 -4.93 -15.00
CA LYS A 51 19.27 -3.62 -15.08
C LYS A 51 18.91 -2.77 -13.86
N LYS A 52 19.93 -2.11 -13.27
CA LYS A 52 19.66 -1.14 -12.18
C LYS A 52 18.75 -0.05 -12.71
N VAL A 53 17.53 0.00 -12.16
CA VAL A 53 16.51 0.99 -12.52
C VAL A 53 16.91 2.34 -11.91
N LYS A 54 17.71 3.11 -12.64
CA LYS A 54 18.16 4.42 -12.15
C LYS A 54 17.36 5.60 -12.72
N GLU A 55 16.65 5.43 -13.83
CA GLU A 55 16.10 6.59 -14.57
C GLU A 55 14.63 6.50 -15.01
N ASP A 56 13.98 5.34 -14.99
CA ASP A 56 12.58 5.23 -15.44
C ASP A 56 11.60 5.09 -14.27
N GLN A 57 11.70 5.97 -13.27
CA GLN A 57 10.65 6.02 -12.24
C GLN A 57 9.37 6.57 -12.85
N ILE A 58 8.28 5.81 -12.70
CA ILE A 58 6.97 6.29 -13.11
C ILE A 58 6.62 7.53 -12.30
N VAL A 59 6.33 8.61 -13.03
CA VAL A 59 5.81 9.86 -12.47
C VAL A 59 4.29 9.80 -12.59
N ILE A 60 3.61 10.05 -11.48
CA ILE A 60 2.15 10.06 -11.40
C ILE A 60 1.67 11.37 -10.80
N ARG A 61 0.42 11.71 -11.04
CA ARG A 61 -0.23 12.82 -10.34
C ARG A 61 -0.32 12.51 -8.85
N ARG A 62 0.14 13.42 -7.99
CA ARG A 62 -0.03 13.29 -6.56
C ARG A 62 -1.52 13.26 -6.21
N SER A 63 -1.97 12.17 -5.60
CA SER A 63 -3.36 11.95 -5.21
C SER A 63 -3.45 11.73 -3.70
N SER A 64 -4.26 12.56 -3.04
CA SER A 64 -4.56 12.39 -1.62
C SER A 64 -5.32 11.08 -1.36
N GLU A 65 -6.18 10.66 -2.28
CA GLU A 65 -6.91 9.39 -2.18
C GLU A 65 -5.96 8.19 -2.16
N ILE A 66 -4.96 8.18 -3.05
CA ILE A 66 -3.95 7.11 -3.08
C ILE A 66 -3.11 7.14 -1.80
N ILE A 67 -2.64 8.33 -1.38
CA ILE A 67 -1.85 8.47 -0.15
C ILE A 67 -2.63 7.97 1.07
N HIS A 68 -3.88 8.39 1.24
CA HIS A 68 -4.70 7.96 2.37
C HIS A 68 -5.08 6.49 2.31
N GLY A 69 -5.38 5.96 1.13
CA GLY A 69 -5.63 4.53 0.92
C GLY A 69 -4.43 3.68 1.31
N LEU A 70 -3.24 4.01 0.78
CA LEU A 70 -1.99 3.32 1.13
C LEU A 70 -1.65 3.46 2.60
N ARG A 71 -1.86 4.64 3.20
CA ARG A 71 -1.62 4.88 4.63
C ARG A 71 -2.42 3.91 5.51
N ASN A 72 -3.69 3.67 5.19
CA ASN A 72 -4.51 2.71 5.93
C ASN A 72 -3.99 1.27 5.82
N ILE A 73 -3.50 0.86 4.64
CA ILE A 73 -2.90 -0.47 4.46
C ILE A 73 -1.58 -0.56 5.24
N ILE A 74 -0.71 0.45 5.14
CA ILE A 74 0.58 0.51 5.83
C ILE A 74 0.37 0.50 7.35
N GLN A 75 -0.63 1.22 7.85
CA GLN A 75 -0.99 1.20 9.26
C GLN A 75 -1.31 -0.21 9.72
N ASN A 76 -2.23 -0.91 9.02
CA ASN A 76 -2.56 -2.29 9.35
C ASN A 76 -1.32 -3.19 9.32
N ALA A 77 -0.51 -3.11 8.26
CA ALA A 77 0.72 -3.91 8.16
C ALA A 77 1.68 -3.62 9.33
N THR A 78 1.83 -2.34 9.73
CA THR A 78 2.70 -1.95 10.86
C THR A 78 2.12 -2.43 12.19
N ASP A 79 0.82 -2.32 12.40
CA ASP A 79 0.16 -2.69 13.66
C ASP A 79 0.21 -4.22 13.89
N PHE A 80 0.14 -5.03 12.82
CA PHE A 80 0.14 -6.49 12.90
C PHE A 80 1.49 -7.16 12.64
N SER A 81 2.47 -6.45 12.04
CA SER A 81 3.81 -7.01 11.84
C SER A 81 4.49 -7.37 13.15
N LYS A 82 5.32 -8.40 13.13
CA LYS A 82 6.25 -8.70 14.23
C LYS A 82 7.40 -7.71 14.24
N LYS A 83 8.02 -7.49 13.07
CA LYS A 83 9.22 -6.67 12.91
C LYS A 83 9.22 -5.88 11.61
N ASP A 84 8.91 -6.52 10.49
CA ASP A 84 9.20 -6.00 9.16
C ASP A 84 7.92 -5.81 8.33
N VAL A 85 7.87 -4.69 7.60
CA VAL A 85 6.86 -4.39 6.58
C VAL A 85 7.59 -4.22 5.26
N PHE A 86 7.21 -5.01 4.24
CA PHE A 86 7.81 -4.98 2.91
C PHE A 86 6.87 -4.26 1.95
N ILE A 87 7.41 -3.29 1.23
CA ILE A 87 6.66 -2.52 0.21
C ILE A 87 7.35 -2.71 -1.12
N ASP A 88 6.72 -3.52 -1.98
CA ASP A 88 7.19 -3.80 -3.33
C ASP A 88 6.44 -2.93 -4.33
N ILE A 89 7.16 -2.10 -5.07
CA ILE A 89 6.62 -1.27 -6.14
C ILE A 89 7.15 -1.82 -7.45
N SER A 90 6.26 -2.28 -8.32
CA SER A 90 6.62 -2.78 -9.63
C SER A 90 5.74 -2.19 -10.72
N TRP A 91 6.29 -2.08 -11.93
CA TRP A 91 5.57 -1.56 -13.08
C TRP A 91 6.00 -2.22 -14.39
N SER A 92 5.10 -2.16 -15.34
CA SER A 92 5.30 -2.54 -16.74
C SER A 92 4.77 -1.42 -17.67
N SER A 93 4.72 -1.68 -18.98
CA SER A 93 4.03 -0.79 -19.93
C SER A 93 2.52 -0.69 -19.67
N THR A 94 1.91 -1.67 -19.03
CA THR A 94 0.45 -1.76 -18.88
C THR A 94 -0.04 -1.51 -17.46
N ASP A 95 0.75 -1.83 -16.46
CA ASP A 95 0.29 -1.90 -15.07
C ASP A 95 1.31 -1.29 -14.10
N ILE A 96 0.79 -0.72 -13.01
CA ILE A 96 1.54 -0.31 -11.84
C ILE A 96 1.00 -1.11 -10.66
N LYS A 97 1.90 -1.77 -9.92
CA LYS A 97 1.56 -2.62 -8.78
C LYS A 97 2.29 -2.15 -7.54
N ILE A 98 1.57 -1.99 -6.44
CA ILE A 98 2.11 -1.77 -5.10
C ILE A 98 1.64 -2.93 -4.23
N SER A 99 2.56 -3.71 -3.68
CA SER A 99 2.29 -4.80 -2.74
C SER A 99 2.86 -4.43 -1.37
N ILE A 100 2.04 -4.52 -0.33
CA ILE A 100 2.41 -4.27 1.05
C ILE A 100 2.23 -5.58 1.80
N LYS A 101 3.32 -6.07 2.40
CA LYS A 101 3.38 -7.33 3.15
C LYS A 101 3.88 -7.06 4.57
N ASP A 102 3.36 -7.79 5.52
CA ASP A 102 3.86 -7.84 6.89
C ASP A 102 4.31 -9.25 7.27
N ASP A 103 5.14 -9.37 8.27
CA ASP A 103 5.59 -10.64 8.85
C ASP A 103 4.73 -11.09 10.04
N GLY A 104 3.49 -10.65 10.08
CA GLY A 104 2.53 -10.92 11.13
C GLY A 104 1.83 -12.29 11.03
N PRO A 105 0.70 -12.45 11.74
CA PRO A 105 -0.07 -13.69 11.73
C PRO A 105 -0.89 -13.89 10.44
N GLY A 106 -1.00 -12.88 9.57
CA GLY A 106 -1.90 -12.88 8.44
C GLY A 106 -3.34 -12.49 8.80
N PHE A 107 -4.21 -12.51 7.81
CA PHE A 107 -5.64 -12.29 8.02
C PHE A 107 -6.29 -13.55 8.63
N PRO A 108 -7.23 -13.40 9.58
CA PRO A 108 -8.01 -14.53 10.09
C PRO A 108 -8.71 -15.29 8.98
N GLU A 109 -8.82 -16.62 9.14
CA GLU A 109 -9.57 -17.46 8.19
C GLU A 109 -11.02 -17.00 8.08
N GLY A 110 -11.56 -17.00 6.87
CA GLY A 110 -12.92 -16.53 6.60
C GLY A 110 -13.11 -15.00 6.56
N LEU A 111 -12.09 -14.22 6.95
CA LEU A 111 -12.16 -12.76 6.89
C LEU A 111 -11.80 -12.22 5.50
N ILE A 112 -10.89 -12.88 4.78
CA ILE A 112 -10.35 -12.39 3.50
C ILE A 112 -11.46 -12.05 2.50
N SER A 113 -12.47 -12.90 2.38
CA SER A 113 -13.62 -12.67 1.49
C SER A 113 -14.51 -11.50 1.89
N LYS A 114 -14.40 -11.06 3.12
CA LYS A 114 -15.21 -9.98 3.71
C LYS A 114 -14.43 -8.68 3.89
N ILE A 115 -13.10 -8.70 3.66
CA ILE A 115 -12.28 -7.50 3.77
C ILE A 115 -12.76 -6.44 2.78
N GLY A 116 -12.96 -5.23 3.28
CA GLY A 116 -13.47 -4.11 2.49
C GLY A 116 -14.98 -4.01 2.42
N GLU A 117 -15.72 -4.83 3.16
CA GLU A 117 -17.13 -4.58 3.47
C GLU A 117 -17.25 -3.62 4.67
N PRO A 118 -18.16 -2.63 4.63
CA PRO A 118 -18.40 -1.79 5.79
C PRO A 118 -19.01 -2.62 6.93
N PHE A 119 -18.56 -2.39 8.15
CA PHE A 119 -19.15 -2.97 9.37
C PHE A 119 -19.02 -4.50 9.53
N ILE A 120 -17.84 -5.05 9.29
CA ILE A 120 -17.55 -6.47 9.64
C ILE A 120 -17.78 -6.74 11.14
N LYS A 121 -17.69 -5.71 12.00
CA LYS A 121 -17.89 -5.84 13.46
C LYS A 121 -19.22 -6.49 13.89
N SER A 122 -20.29 -6.34 13.11
CA SER A 122 -21.62 -6.82 13.55
C SER A 122 -21.98 -8.22 13.10
N LYS A 123 -21.16 -8.87 12.25
CA LYS A 123 -21.48 -10.17 11.63
C LYS A 123 -20.48 -11.30 11.92
N ILE A 124 -19.34 -10.99 12.52
CA ILE A 124 -18.42 -12.03 12.96
C ILE A 124 -18.93 -12.44 14.35
N ASN A 125 -19.57 -13.62 14.42
CA ASN A 125 -19.94 -14.23 15.69
C ASN A 125 -18.72 -14.23 16.61
N ASP A 126 -18.93 -13.87 17.89
CA ASP A 126 -17.92 -13.82 18.96
C ASP A 126 -17.03 -15.07 19.08
N SER A 127 -17.40 -16.15 18.42
CA SER A 127 -16.67 -17.44 18.39
C SER A 127 -15.46 -17.48 17.45
N LEU A 128 -15.27 -16.50 16.55
CA LEU A 128 -14.15 -16.47 15.60
C LEU A 128 -13.14 -15.36 15.89
N ILE A 129 -13.47 -14.43 16.77
CA ILE A 129 -12.56 -13.40 17.25
C ILE A 129 -12.02 -13.88 18.58
N ASP A 130 -10.72 -14.18 18.62
CA ASP A 130 -10.02 -14.32 19.89
C ASP A 130 -10.15 -13.00 20.65
N SER A 131 -11.08 -12.95 21.60
CA SER A 131 -11.38 -11.78 22.44
C SER A 131 -10.18 -11.29 23.26
N SER A 132 -9.06 -12.02 23.21
CA SER A 132 -7.77 -11.62 23.78
C SER A 132 -7.00 -10.59 22.91
N ARG A 133 -7.48 -10.28 21.69
CA ARG A 133 -6.80 -9.37 20.77
C ARG A 133 -7.72 -8.24 20.28
N PRO A 134 -7.89 -7.16 21.06
CA PRO A 134 -8.73 -6.01 20.69
C PRO A 134 -8.27 -5.30 19.41
N GLU A 135 -7.05 -5.57 18.96
CA GLU A 135 -6.46 -4.98 17.75
C GLU A 135 -7.22 -5.37 16.46
N TYR A 136 -7.81 -6.56 16.40
CA TYR A 136 -8.64 -6.98 15.26
C TYR A 136 -9.95 -6.19 15.12
N GLU A 137 -10.40 -5.53 16.19
CA GLU A 137 -11.60 -4.71 16.14
C GLU A 137 -11.47 -3.47 15.23
N SER A 138 -10.27 -2.92 15.08
CA SER A 138 -10.01 -1.74 14.25
C SER A 138 -9.77 -2.06 12.77
N MET A 139 -9.41 -3.32 12.45
CA MET A 139 -9.00 -3.75 11.11
C MET A 139 -10.09 -3.53 10.04
N GLY A 140 -11.36 -3.69 10.42
CA GLY A 140 -12.46 -3.65 9.45
C GLY A 140 -12.64 -2.29 8.77
N LEU A 141 -12.55 -1.20 9.51
CA LEU A 141 -12.81 0.14 8.96
C LEU A 141 -11.63 0.67 8.14
N GLY A 142 -10.39 0.45 8.60
CA GLY A 142 -9.19 0.93 7.91
C GLY A 142 -9.04 0.31 6.52
N LEU A 143 -9.21 -1.01 6.40
CA LEU A 143 -9.14 -1.70 5.12
C LEU A 143 -10.33 -1.37 4.19
N PHE A 144 -11.52 -1.15 4.74
CA PHE A 144 -12.67 -0.65 3.97
C PHE A 144 -12.39 0.74 3.37
N ILE A 145 -11.86 1.66 4.16
CA ILE A 145 -11.48 3.00 3.70
C ILE A 145 -10.39 2.88 2.63
N ALA A 146 -9.36 2.07 2.87
CA ALA A 146 -8.29 1.83 1.91
C ALA A 146 -8.84 1.33 0.58
N LYS A 147 -9.67 0.29 0.61
CA LYS A 147 -10.32 -0.28 -0.59
C LYS A 147 -11.11 0.77 -1.33
N THR A 148 -11.99 1.49 -0.64
CA THR A 148 -12.84 2.53 -1.25
C THR A 148 -12.02 3.62 -1.93
N LEU A 149 -11.00 4.15 -1.26
CA LEU A 149 -10.18 5.24 -1.81
C LEU A 149 -9.33 4.77 -2.99
N LEU A 150 -8.71 3.59 -2.90
CA LEU A 150 -7.84 3.07 -3.95
C LEU A 150 -8.66 2.61 -5.17
N GLU A 151 -9.83 1.98 -4.99
CA GLU A 151 -10.72 1.63 -6.09
C GLU A 151 -11.27 2.88 -6.80
N ARG A 152 -11.60 3.95 -6.07
CA ARG A 152 -11.96 5.24 -6.66
C ARG A 152 -10.83 5.85 -7.49
N SER A 153 -9.57 5.61 -7.12
CA SER A 153 -8.41 6.02 -7.90
C SER A 153 -8.11 5.12 -9.10
N GLY A 154 -8.95 4.10 -9.34
CA GLY A 154 -8.82 3.16 -10.45
C GLY A 154 -7.98 1.92 -10.15
N ALA A 155 -7.67 1.63 -8.90
CA ALA A 155 -6.99 0.39 -8.50
C ALA A 155 -7.96 -0.79 -8.42
N SER A 156 -7.42 -1.99 -8.60
CA SER A 156 -7.99 -3.23 -8.07
C SER A 156 -7.16 -3.72 -6.89
N LEU A 157 -7.82 -4.25 -5.85
CA LEU A 157 -7.15 -4.73 -4.65
C LEU A 157 -7.30 -6.23 -4.49
N VAL A 158 -6.21 -6.87 -4.05
CA VAL A 158 -6.18 -8.29 -3.69
C VAL A 158 -5.63 -8.42 -2.28
N PHE A 159 -6.35 -9.15 -1.43
CA PHE A 159 -5.97 -9.48 -0.06
C PHE A 159 -5.68 -10.96 0.02
N LYS A 160 -4.55 -11.33 0.60
CA LYS A 160 -4.20 -12.74 0.78
C LYS A 160 -3.24 -12.93 1.95
N ASN A 161 -3.19 -14.15 2.47
CA ASN A 161 -2.09 -14.60 3.31
C ASN A 161 -1.00 -15.20 2.43
N TYR A 162 0.25 -15.07 2.85
CA TYR A 162 1.38 -15.74 2.23
C TYR A 162 2.13 -16.59 3.25
N CYS A 163 2.79 -17.61 2.73
CA CYS A 163 3.65 -18.48 3.51
C CYS A 163 4.78 -18.90 2.57
N ILE A 164 5.99 -18.48 2.89
CA ILE A 164 7.20 -18.75 2.09
C ILE A 164 8.19 -19.45 3.00
N LYS A 165 8.79 -20.53 2.51
CA LYS A 165 9.99 -21.13 3.10
C LYS A 165 11.21 -20.53 2.42
N ASP A 166 12.16 -20.06 3.22
CA ASP A 166 13.47 -19.69 2.70
C ASP A 166 14.36 -20.92 2.47
N ASP A 167 15.55 -20.68 1.88
CA ASP A 167 16.52 -21.74 1.58
C ASP A 167 17.02 -22.44 2.86
N ASP A 168 16.93 -21.79 4.03
CA ASP A 168 17.27 -22.31 5.36
C ASP A 168 16.08 -22.99 6.07
N ASN A 169 14.98 -23.25 5.35
CA ASN A 169 13.73 -23.83 5.89
C ASN A 169 12.98 -22.97 6.93
N ASN A 170 13.34 -21.69 7.09
CA ASN A 170 12.57 -20.80 7.95
C ASN A 170 11.26 -20.43 7.27
N LEU A 171 10.17 -20.46 8.04
CA LEU A 171 8.84 -20.13 7.56
C LEU A 171 8.57 -18.64 7.78
N SER A 172 8.45 -17.89 6.68
CA SER A 172 7.96 -16.52 6.70
C SER A 172 6.50 -16.50 6.26
N SER A 173 5.63 -15.95 7.11
CA SER A 173 4.19 -15.83 6.83
C SER A 173 3.68 -14.46 7.23
N GLY A 174 2.53 -14.06 6.68
CA GLY A 174 1.91 -12.79 7.02
C GLY A 174 0.78 -12.45 6.07
N ALA A 175 0.30 -11.21 6.17
CA ALA A 175 -0.68 -10.68 5.24
C ALA A 175 -0.01 -9.96 4.06
N GLU A 176 -0.67 -10.00 2.91
CA GLU A 176 -0.30 -9.23 1.73
C GLU A 176 -1.52 -8.52 1.16
N VAL A 177 -1.39 -7.23 0.96
CA VAL A 177 -2.36 -6.41 0.23
C VAL A 177 -1.69 -5.88 -1.03
N THR A 178 -2.26 -6.22 -2.18
CA THR A 178 -1.76 -5.77 -3.48
C THR A 178 -2.76 -4.83 -4.13
N SER A 179 -2.30 -3.64 -4.52
CA SER A 179 -3.06 -2.67 -5.30
C SER A 179 -2.48 -2.60 -6.71
N VAL A 180 -3.33 -2.70 -7.73
CA VAL A 180 -2.93 -2.70 -9.14
C VAL A 180 -3.73 -1.64 -9.89
N TRP A 181 -3.04 -0.73 -10.57
CA TRP A 181 -3.62 0.24 -11.50
C TRP A 181 -3.22 -0.07 -12.92
N LYS A 182 -4.12 0.17 -13.86
CA LYS A 182 -3.74 0.27 -15.27
C LYS A 182 -2.97 1.57 -15.49
N ARG A 183 -1.80 1.50 -16.11
CA ARG A 183 -0.93 2.66 -16.33
C ARG A 183 -1.62 3.82 -17.02
N LYS A 184 -2.50 3.53 -17.99
CA LYS A 184 -3.32 4.52 -18.69
C LYS A 184 -4.16 5.42 -17.78
N VAL A 185 -4.57 4.95 -16.60
CA VAL A 185 -5.32 5.75 -15.61
C VAL A 185 -4.54 6.99 -15.18
N PHE A 186 -3.22 6.88 -15.10
CA PHE A 186 -2.35 8.01 -14.78
C PHE A 186 -2.00 8.88 -16.00
N GLU A 187 -2.04 8.32 -17.20
CA GLU A 187 -1.72 9.00 -18.46
C GLU A 187 -2.90 9.85 -18.97
N GLU A 188 -4.14 9.36 -18.88
CA GLU A 188 -5.36 10.05 -19.30
C GLU A 188 -5.66 11.33 -18.50
N THR A 189 -5.13 11.45 -17.27
CA THR A 189 -5.30 12.66 -16.44
C THR A 189 -4.44 13.84 -16.91
N TRP A 190 -3.56 13.67 -17.91
CA TRP A 190 -2.72 14.72 -18.47
C TRP A 190 -3.41 15.50 -19.61
N SER A 191 -4.55 15.01 -20.10
CA SER A 191 -5.24 15.52 -21.30
C SER A 191 -6.48 16.38 -21.00
N LYS A 192 -6.68 16.81 -19.73
CA LYS A 192 -7.82 17.68 -19.36
C LYS A 192 -7.38 18.93 -18.65
#